data_dd21cfffd076f9d8c4c28d3835abe5cc
#
_entry.id   dd21cfffd076f9d8c4c28d3835abe5cc
#
_cell.length_a   1.000
_cell.length_b   1.000
_cell.length_c   1.000
_cell.angle_alpha   90.00
_cell.angle_beta   90.00
_cell.angle_gamma   90.00
#
_symmetry.space_group_name_H-M   'P 1'
#
loop_
_entity.id
_entity.type
_entity.pdbx_description
1 polymer ?
#
loop_
_entity_poly.entity_id
_entity_poly.type
_entity_poly.pdbx_seq_one_letter_code
_entity_poly.pdbx_strand_id
1 'polypeptide(L)'
;MIRVRAVLPPEWPLWRTLRLQALADAPYAFGSRLSEWQGDGDAEWRWRDRLQSVAFNAVAEVRGTPAGMVSGADGGGEAPKEAELLSLWVAPWARGRGVGDALVETVLAWAASRARDTVSLSVREQNRPAIALYRRHGFVDVGPDGGEESPELRERRMVRSLHDR
;
A
#
# COMPACT_ATOMS: atom_id res chain seq x y z
N MET A 1 8.65 18.74 -6.48
CA MET A 1 9.00 18.22 -5.14
C MET A 1 7.95 17.24 -4.66
N ILE A 2 8.38 16.11 -4.14
CA ILE A 2 7.50 15.09 -3.59
C ILE A 2 7.50 15.20 -2.06
N ARG A 3 6.32 15.20 -1.47
CA ARG A 3 6.17 15.21 -0.03
C ARG A 3 5.24 14.07 0.38
N VAL A 4 5.67 13.26 1.35
CA VAL A 4 4.85 12.19 1.90
C VAL A 4 4.53 12.53 3.35
N ARG A 5 3.26 12.44 3.71
CA ARG A 5 2.83 12.72 5.08
C ARG A 5 1.80 11.70 5.56
N ALA A 6 1.78 11.47 6.87
CA ALA A 6 0.80 10.60 7.48
C ALA A 6 -0.60 11.22 7.40
N VAL A 7 -1.60 10.37 7.27
CA VAL A 7 -3.02 10.76 7.21
C VAL A 7 -3.73 10.15 8.42
N LEU A 8 -4.45 10.97 9.16
CA LEU A 8 -5.18 10.57 10.36
C LEU A 8 -6.69 10.53 10.08
N PRO A 9 -7.50 9.87 10.91
CA PRO A 9 -8.93 9.70 10.65
C PRO A 9 -9.70 10.98 10.29
N PRO A 10 -9.43 12.16 10.88
CA PRO A 10 -10.12 13.39 10.44
C PRO A 10 -9.89 13.77 8.98
N GLU A 11 -8.84 13.25 8.36
CA GLU A 11 -8.53 13.51 6.94
C GLU A 11 -9.16 12.46 6.01
N TRP A 12 -10.15 11.75 6.47
CA TRP A 12 -10.80 10.70 5.68
C TRP A 12 -11.28 11.16 4.29
N PRO A 13 -11.70 12.43 4.06
CA PRO A 13 -12.10 12.83 2.70
C PRO A 13 -10.96 12.74 1.69
N LEU A 14 -9.75 13.08 2.08
CA LEU A 14 -8.58 12.97 1.22
C LEU A 14 -8.29 11.50 0.90
N TRP A 15 -8.29 10.65 1.94
CA TRP A 15 -8.05 9.21 1.76
C TRP A 15 -9.11 8.58 0.86
N ARG A 16 -10.38 8.92 1.09
CA ARG A 16 -11.49 8.44 0.29
C ARG A 16 -11.29 8.76 -1.19
N THR A 17 -10.97 10.02 -1.50
CA THR A 17 -10.78 10.47 -2.87
C THR A 17 -9.71 9.64 -3.58
N LEU A 18 -8.54 9.47 -2.96
CA LEU A 18 -7.46 8.70 -3.56
C LEU A 18 -7.79 7.21 -3.65
N ARG A 19 -8.43 6.66 -2.61
CA ARG A 19 -8.75 5.24 -2.60
C ARG A 19 -9.76 4.87 -3.68
N LEU A 20 -10.78 5.70 -3.88
CA LEU A 20 -11.76 5.47 -4.94
C LEU A 20 -11.10 5.56 -6.31
N GLN A 21 -10.19 6.51 -6.51
CA GLN A 21 -9.43 6.61 -7.75
C GLN A 21 -8.56 5.37 -7.97
N ALA A 22 -7.90 4.89 -6.93
CA ALA A 22 -7.03 3.73 -7.02
C ALA A 22 -7.82 2.47 -7.39
N LEU A 23 -8.94 2.25 -6.74
CA LEU A 23 -9.78 1.08 -7.01
C LEU A 23 -10.37 1.11 -8.41
N ALA A 24 -10.70 2.30 -8.92
CA ALA A 24 -11.21 2.44 -10.28
C ALA A 24 -10.10 2.27 -11.33
N ASP A 25 -8.90 2.77 -11.04
CA ASP A 25 -7.76 2.72 -11.97
C ASP A 25 -7.16 1.32 -12.08
N ALA A 26 -7.06 0.60 -10.97
CA ALA A 26 -6.39 -0.69 -10.93
C ALA A 26 -7.15 -1.70 -10.07
N PRO A 27 -8.35 -2.11 -10.49
CA PRO A 27 -9.20 -2.97 -9.66
C PRO A 27 -8.57 -4.32 -9.35
N TYR A 28 -7.69 -4.82 -10.23
CA TYR A 28 -7.04 -6.10 -10.02
C TYR A 28 -5.77 -6.01 -9.14
N ALA A 29 -5.35 -4.81 -8.78
CA ALA A 29 -4.14 -4.63 -7.95
C ALA A 29 -4.44 -4.68 -6.46
N PHE A 30 -5.70 -4.66 -6.07
CA PHE A 30 -6.11 -4.57 -4.67
C PHE A 30 -7.04 -5.70 -4.28
N GLY A 31 -7.05 -6.05 -2.99
CA GLY A 31 -7.94 -7.07 -2.46
C GLY A 31 -9.38 -6.60 -2.31
N SER A 32 -9.62 -5.28 -2.35
CA SER A 32 -10.95 -4.70 -2.26
C SER A 32 -11.45 -4.30 -3.64
N ARG A 33 -12.76 -4.29 -3.80
CA ARG A 33 -13.41 -3.86 -5.04
C ARG A 33 -14.00 -2.47 -4.86
N LEU A 34 -14.01 -1.69 -5.94
CA LEU A 34 -14.61 -0.36 -5.94
C LEU A 34 -16.06 -0.40 -5.44
N SER A 35 -16.84 -1.39 -5.90
CA SER A 35 -18.24 -1.50 -5.51
C SER A 35 -18.47 -1.66 -4.01
N GLU A 36 -17.49 -2.20 -3.28
CA GLU A 36 -17.58 -2.35 -1.83
C GLU A 36 -17.52 -1.01 -1.09
N TRP A 37 -17.00 0.02 -1.76
CA TRP A 37 -16.81 1.35 -1.18
C TRP A 37 -17.69 2.41 -1.84
N GLN A 38 -18.72 1.99 -2.58
CA GLN A 38 -19.71 2.88 -3.18
C GLN A 38 -21.08 2.62 -2.56
N GLY A 39 -22.01 3.55 -2.76
CA GLY A 39 -23.35 3.43 -2.18
C GLY A 39 -23.30 3.36 -0.68
N ASP A 40 -23.89 2.32 -0.10
CA ASP A 40 -23.91 2.14 1.37
C ASP A 40 -22.52 1.91 1.94
N GLY A 41 -21.57 1.43 1.14
CA GLY A 41 -20.19 1.25 1.58
C GLY A 41 -19.40 2.56 1.63
N ASP A 42 -19.93 3.63 1.07
CA ASP A 42 -19.29 4.95 1.08
C ASP A 42 -19.85 5.76 2.24
N ALA A 43 -19.39 5.46 3.45
CA ALA A 43 -19.85 6.12 4.66
C ALA A 43 -18.68 6.63 5.47
N GLU A 44 -18.84 7.82 6.04
CA GLU A 44 -17.77 8.46 6.82
C GLU A 44 -17.22 7.55 7.91
N TRP A 45 -18.10 6.88 8.68
CA TRP A 45 -17.64 6.01 9.75
C TRP A 45 -16.74 4.89 9.27
N ARG A 46 -17.00 4.40 8.07
CA ARG A 46 -16.24 3.29 7.47
C ARG A 46 -14.87 3.76 7.02
N TRP A 47 -14.79 4.95 6.44
CA TRP A 47 -13.51 5.55 6.05
C TRP A 47 -12.65 5.86 7.26
N ARG A 48 -13.27 6.42 8.32
CA ARG A 48 -12.56 6.70 9.56
C ARG A 48 -12.07 5.41 10.21
N ASP A 49 -12.89 4.38 10.23
CA ASP A 49 -12.53 3.08 10.79
C ASP A 49 -11.33 2.47 10.04
N ARG A 50 -11.31 2.56 8.71
CA ARG A 50 -10.20 2.08 7.91
C ARG A 50 -8.89 2.78 8.30
N LEU A 51 -8.92 4.09 8.47
CA LEU A 51 -7.73 4.84 8.84
C LEU A 51 -7.31 4.58 10.29
N GLN A 52 -8.25 4.26 11.16
CA GLN A 52 -7.96 3.98 12.55
C GLN A 52 -7.45 2.55 12.77
N SER A 53 -8.00 1.59 12.05
CA SER A 53 -7.67 0.17 12.26
C SER A 53 -6.36 -0.25 11.60
N VAL A 54 -5.87 0.47 10.61
CA VAL A 54 -4.58 0.21 9.98
C VAL A 54 -3.55 1.17 10.57
N ALA A 55 -2.43 0.63 11.04
CA ALA A 55 -1.51 1.35 11.92
C ALA A 55 -0.89 2.61 11.29
N PHE A 56 -0.64 2.59 9.98
CA PHE A 56 0.01 3.72 9.31
C PHE A 56 -0.61 3.93 7.94
N ASN A 57 -0.97 5.17 7.64
CA ASN A 57 -1.51 5.56 6.34
C ASN A 57 -0.82 6.85 5.93
N ALA A 58 -0.42 6.93 4.67
CA ALA A 58 0.30 8.10 4.17
C ALA A 58 -0.15 8.47 2.77
N VAL A 59 -0.03 9.73 2.44
CA VAL A 59 -0.35 10.29 1.14
C VAL A 59 0.87 11.04 0.61
N ALA A 60 1.19 10.82 -0.65
CA ALA A 60 2.23 11.58 -1.35
C ALA A 60 1.60 12.73 -2.12
N GLU A 61 2.27 13.86 -2.10
CA GLU A 61 1.88 15.05 -2.86
C GLU A 61 3.02 15.48 -3.78
N VAL A 62 2.66 15.90 -4.97
CA VAL A 62 3.61 16.52 -5.91
C VAL A 62 3.16 17.96 -6.08
N ARG A 63 3.99 18.89 -5.65
CA ARG A 63 3.67 20.34 -5.67
C ARG A 63 2.32 20.64 -5.01
N GLY A 64 2.04 19.95 -3.89
CA GLY A 64 0.81 20.14 -3.14
C GLY A 64 -0.41 19.40 -3.65
N THR A 65 -0.30 18.70 -4.78
CA THR A 65 -1.41 17.92 -5.33
C THR A 65 -1.29 16.46 -4.93
N PRO A 66 -2.35 15.85 -4.35
CA PRO A 66 -2.30 14.44 -3.97
C PRO A 66 -1.99 13.55 -5.17
N ALA A 67 -0.98 12.72 -5.03
CA ALA A 67 -0.41 11.95 -6.14
C ALA A 67 -0.36 10.45 -5.89
N GLY A 68 -0.54 10.01 -4.66
CA GLY A 68 -0.48 8.59 -4.33
C GLY A 68 -0.73 8.32 -2.87
N MET A 69 -0.81 7.05 -2.53
CA MET A 69 -1.13 6.60 -1.17
C MET A 69 -0.44 5.28 -0.86
N VAL A 70 -0.29 5.00 0.42
CA VAL A 70 0.25 3.73 0.91
C VAL A 70 -0.18 3.52 2.34
N SER A 71 -0.22 2.27 2.78
CA SER A 71 -0.47 1.93 4.19
C SER A 71 0.58 0.97 4.68
N GLY A 72 0.80 0.99 5.99
CA GLY A 72 1.60 0.02 6.71
C GLY A 72 0.79 -0.56 7.84
N ALA A 73 0.81 -1.88 7.97
CA ALA A 73 0.09 -2.59 9.02
C ALA A 73 1.06 -3.46 9.80
N ASP A 74 0.69 -3.80 11.03
CA ASP A 74 1.41 -4.82 11.77
C ASP A 74 1.07 -6.18 11.17
N GLY A 75 2.08 -7.04 11.02
CA GLY A 75 1.88 -8.38 10.54
C GLY A 75 1.02 -9.16 11.51
N GLY A 76 0.17 -10.02 10.97
CA GLY A 76 -0.75 -10.79 11.78
C GLY A 76 -0.12 -12.03 12.37
N GLY A 77 -0.81 -12.58 13.35
CA GLY A 77 -0.57 -13.92 13.85
C GLY A 77 0.78 -14.11 14.53
N GLU A 78 1.53 -15.07 14.04
CA GLU A 78 2.74 -15.56 14.68
C GLU A 78 4.00 -14.78 14.34
N ALA A 79 3.89 -13.70 13.54
CA ALA A 79 5.03 -12.92 13.12
C ALA A 79 4.94 -11.47 13.65
N PRO A 80 5.08 -11.27 14.98
CA PRO A 80 4.90 -9.95 15.58
C PRO A 80 5.96 -8.94 15.17
N LYS A 81 7.08 -9.39 14.62
CA LYS A 81 8.16 -8.52 14.15
C LYS A 81 8.04 -8.18 12.68
N GLU A 82 6.99 -8.62 12.02
CA GLU A 82 6.75 -8.33 10.61
C GLU A 82 5.75 -7.19 10.48
N ALA A 83 6.03 -6.27 9.57
CA ALA A 83 5.08 -5.28 9.13
C ALA A 83 4.65 -5.62 7.71
N GLU A 84 3.53 -5.06 7.27
CA GLU A 84 3.01 -5.31 5.94
C GLU A 84 2.77 -3.99 5.21
N LEU A 85 3.21 -3.93 3.96
CA LEU A 85 2.95 -2.80 3.06
C LEU A 85 1.67 -3.09 2.28
N LEU A 86 0.73 -2.14 2.32
CA LEU A 86 -0.60 -2.29 1.74
C LEU A 86 -0.97 -1.08 0.91
N SER A 87 -1.88 -1.28 -0.03
CA SER A 87 -2.62 -0.20 -0.69
C SER A 87 -1.75 0.84 -1.39
N LEU A 88 -0.59 0.44 -1.89
CA LEU A 88 0.26 1.36 -2.63
C LEU A 88 -0.36 1.68 -3.99
N TRP A 89 -0.52 2.96 -4.28
CA TRP A 89 -1.03 3.43 -5.56
C TRP A 89 -0.43 4.79 -5.88
N VAL A 90 -0.07 4.99 -7.15
CA VAL A 90 0.40 6.27 -7.67
C VAL A 90 -0.54 6.68 -8.79
N ALA A 91 -1.02 7.92 -8.74
CA ALA A 91 -1.91 8.44 -9.78
C ALA A 91 -1.22 8.40 -11.13
N PRO A 92 -1.95 8.09 -12.22
CA PRO A 92 -1.33 7.96 -13.55
C PRO A 92 -0.48 9.17 -13.96
N TRP A 93 -0.96 10.39 -13.68
CA TRP A 93 -0.23 11.60 -14.04
C TRP A 93 1.09 11.78 -13.29
N ALA A 94 1.24 11.10 -12.16
CA ALA A 94 2.42 11.24 -11.29
C ALA A 94 3.42 10.09 -11.45
N ARG A 95 3.14 9.12 -12.29
CA ARG A 95 4.03 7.96 -12.47
C ARG A 95 5.33 8.36 -13.15
N GLY A 96 6.41 7.61 -12.84
CA GLY A 96 7.72 7.88 -13.41
C GLY A 96 8.43 9.07 -12.80
N ARG A 97 7.96 9.57 -11.67
CA ARG A 97 8.54 10.74 -10.99
C ARG A 97 9.14 10.42 -9.62
N GLY A 98 9.18 9.13 -9.24
CA GLY A 98 9.72 8.73 -7.94
C GLY A 98 8.72 8.72 -6.80
N VAL A 99 7.42 8.91 -7.08
CA VAL A 99 6.38 8.89 -6.04
C VAL A 99 6.28 7.51 -5.38
N GLY A 100 6.27 6.44 -6.19
CA GLY A 100 6.24 5.08 -5.66
C GLY A 100 7.42 4.78 -4.76
N ASP A 101 8.62 5.21 -5.18
CA ASP A 101 9.83 5.03 -4.39
C ASP A 101 9.70 5.74 -3.04
N ALA A 102 9.21 6.98 -3.03
CA ALA A 102 9.04 7.75 -1.80
C ALA A 102 8.02 7.07 -0.86
N LEU A 103 6.95 6.51 -1.40
CA LEU A 103 5.93 5.83 -0.60
C LEU A 103 6.49 4.54 0.02
N VAL A 104 7.23 3.74 -0.74
CA VAL A 104 7.86 2.52 -0.21
C VAL A 104 8.84 2.88 0.90
N GLU A 105 9.70 3.88 0.67
CA GLU A 105 10.68 4.31 1.67
C GLU A 105 10.01 4.77 2.96
N THR A 106 8.86 5.44 2.84
CA THR A 106 8.12 5.90 4.02
C THR A 106 7.63 4.72 4.86
N VAL A 107 7.10 3.68 4.24
CA VAL A 107 6.67 2.49 4.98
C VAL A 107 7.85 1.76 5.61
N LEU A 108 8.97 1.65 4.89
CA LEU A 108 10.17 1.01 5.45
C LEU A 108 10.67 1.78 6.67
N ALA A 109 10.68 3.11 6.62
CA ALA A 109 11.10 3.94 7.75
C ALA A 109 10.13 3.79 8.93
N TRP A 110 8.83 3.75 8.66
CA TRP A 110 7.82 3.54 9.68
C TRP A 110 8.03 2.18 10.38
N ALA A 111 8.22 1.12 9.61
CA ALA A 111 8.43 -0.22 10.15
C ALA A 111 9.69 -0.28 11.02
N ALA A 112 10.76 0.36 10.56
CA ALA A 112 12.00 0.44 11.33
C ALA A 112 11.80 1.19 12.65
N SER A 113 11.02 2.27 12.64
CA SER A 113 10.72 3.04 13.84
C SER A 113 9.92 2.25 14.87
N ARG A 114 9.20 1.21 14.40
CA ARG A 114 8.43 0.33 15.27
C ARG A 114 9.20 -0.94 15.64
N ALA A 115 10.50 -0.96 15.38
CA ALA A 115 11.37 -2.09 15.66
C ALA A 115 10.91 -3.40 14.99
N ARG A 116 10.38 -3.31 13.78
CA ARG A 116 10.03 -4.49 13.00
C ARG A 116 11.28 -5.03 12.32
N ASP A 117 11.35 -6.34 12.14
CA ASP A 117 12.49 -7.01 11.51
C ASP A 117 12.34 -7.13 10.00
N THR A 118 11.10 -7.22 9.54
CA THR A 118 10.80 -7.42 8.12
C THR A 118 9.56 -6.65 7.71
N VAL A 119 9.48 -6.36 6.41
CA VAL A 119 8.27 -5.85 5.77
C VAL A 119 7.90 -6.83 4.66
N SER A 120 6.63 -7.25 4.64
CA SER A 120 6.11 -8.13 3.61
C SER A 120 5.03 -7.42 2.80
N LEU A 121 4.73 -7.97 1.64
CA LEU A 121 3.63 -7.52 0.81
C LEU A 121 3.14 -8.66 -0.08
N SER A 122 1.91 -8.52 -0.57
CA SER A 122 1.36 -9.37 -1.61
C SER A 122 1.18 -8.52 -2.86
N VAL A 123 1.56 -9.06 -4.01
CA VAL A 123 1.43 -8.36 -5.29
C VAL A 123 0.96 -9.31 -6.36
N ARG A 124 0.05 -8.85 -7.23
CA ARG A 124 -0.40 -9.65 -8.37
C ARG A 124 0.78 -9.96 -9.28
N GLU A 125 0.86 -11.21 -9.75
CA GLU A 125 1.95 -11.64 -10.62
C GLU A 125 2.04 -10.81 -11.89
N GLN A 126 0.90 -10.33 -12.37
CA GLN A 126 0.85 -9.55 -13.60
C GLN A 126 1.20 -8.07 -13.40
N ASN A 127 1.29 -7.61 -12.16
CA ASN A 127 1.62 -6.23 -11.87
C ASN A 127 3.14 -6.03 -11.90
N ARG A 128 3.71 -6.12 -13.09
CA ARG A 128 5.16 -6.05 -13.28
C ARG A 128 5.79 -4.74 -12.85
N PRO A 129 5.18 -3.57 -13.08
CA PRO A 129 5.76 -2.31 -12.61
C PRO A 129 5.89 -2.27 -11.09
N ALA A 130 4.89 -2.78 -10.36
CA ALA A 130 4.95 -2.82 -8.90
C ALA A 130 6.04 -3.77 -8.43
N ILE A 131 6.15 -4.95 -9.05
CA ILE A 131 7.19 -5.93 -8.70
C ILE A 131 8.57 -5.31 -8.90
N ALA A 132 8.79 -4.60 -10.00
CA ALA A 132 10.05 -3.94 -10.27
C ALA A 132 10.35 -2.87 -9.22
N LEU A 133 9.35 -2.09 -8.84
CA LEU A 133 9.48 -1.08 -7.77
C LEU A 133 9.93 -1.74 -6.46
N TYR A 134 9.26 -2.81 -6.06
CA TYR A 134 9.58 -3.47 -4.80
C TYR A 134 10.99 -4.08 -4.84
N ARG A 135 11.38 -4.68 -5.96
CA ARG A 135 12.73 -5.22 -6.11
C ARG A 135 13.80 -4.14 -5.98
N ARG A 136 13.57 -2.94 -6.51
CA ARG A 136 14.52 -1.83 -6.36
C ARG A 136 14.73 -1.47 -4.90
N HIS A 137 13.73 -1.73 -4.06
CA HIS A 137 13.81 -1.43 -2.63
C HIS A 137 14.19 -2.65 -1.79
N GLY A 138 14.73 -3.69 -2.43
CA GLY A 138 15.29 -4.83 -1.72
C GLY A 138 14.29 -5.91 -1.33
N PHE A 139 13.05 -5.82 -1.81
CA PHE A 139 12.09 -6.91 -1.60
C PHE A 139 12.45 -8.11 -2.47
N VAL A 140 12.34 -9.29 -1.89
CA VAL A 140 12.64 -10.58 -2.54
C VAL A 140 11.38 -11.39 -2.64
N ASP A 141 11.13 -11.98 -3.81
CA ASP A 141 10.01 -12.88 -4.03
C ASP A 141 10.25 -14.18 -3.27
N VAL A 142 9.34 -14.55 -2.40
CA VAL A 142 9.46 -15.76 -1.59
C VAL A 142 8.42 -16.82 -1.95
N GLY A 143 7.67 -16.62 -3.03
CA GLY A 143 6.77 -17.63 -3.56
C GLY A 143 5.33 -17.16 -3.73
N PRO A 144 4.46 -18.05 -4.17
CA PRO A 144 3.04 -17.75 -4.30
C PRO A 144 2.43 -17.36 -2.96
N ASP A 145 1.47 -16.44 -2.99
CA ASP A 145 0.77 -16.00 -1.79
C ASP A 145 -0.69 -16.40 -1.92
N GLY A 146 -1.08 -17.35 -1.08
CA GLY A 146 -2.43 -17.88 -1.08
C GLY A 146 -2.70 -18.91 -2.16
N GLY A 147 -3.85 -19.54 -2.06
CA GLY A 147 -4.36 -20.45 -3.07
C GLY A 147 -5.01 -19.65 -4.17
N GLU A 148 -4.86 -20.10 -5.44
CA GLU A 148 -5.32 -19.32 -6.46
C GLU A 148 -5.93 -20.03 -7.60
N GLU A 149 -7.05 -19.55 -8.00
CA GLU A 149 -7.90 -20.17 -8.95
C GLU A 149 -7.64 -19.71 -10.37
N SER A 150 -7.41 -18.43 -10.57
CA SER A 150 -7.21 -17.91 -11.93
C SER A 150 -5.89 -17.16 -12.04
N PRO A 151 -5.27 -17.15 -13.24
CA PRO A 151 -3.99 -16.47 -13.43
C PRO A 151 -4.04 -14.98 -13.09
N GLU A 152 -5.17 -14.31 -13.35
CA GLU A 152 -5.31 -12.88 -13.07
C GLU A 152 -5.28 -12.56 -11.58
N LEU A 153 -5.65 -13.52 -10.73
CA LEU A 153 -5.74 -13.32 -9.30
C LEU A 153 -4.52 -13.83 -8.54
N ARG A 154 -3.57 -14.48 -9.23
CA ARG A 154 -2.38 -14.99 -8.58
C ARG A 154 -1.55 -13.89 -7.99
N GLU A 155 -1.13 -14.10 -6.75
CA GLU A 155 -0.27 -13.16 -6.03
C GLU A 155 1.04 -13.81 -5.66
N ARG A 156 2.07 -12.97 -5.53
CA ARG A 156 3.39 -13.35 -5.01
C ARG A 156 3.58 -12.63 -3.69
N ARG A 157 4.23 -13.31 -2.76
CA ARG A 157 4.64 -12.68 -1.51
C ARG A 157 6.08 -12.21 -1.67
N MET A 158 6.32 -10.97 -1.29
CA MET A 158 7.67 -10.41 -1.29
C MET A 158 8.02 -9.93 0.10
N VAL A 159 9.29 -10.03 0.47
CA VAL A 159 9.76 -9.70 1.82
C VAL A 159 11.04 -8.90 1.74
N ARG A 160 11.14 -7.88 2.58
CA ARG A 160 12.35 -7.08 2.77
C ARG A 160 12.79 -7.22 4.21
N SER A 161 14.02 -7.69 4.43
CA SER A 161 14.64 -7.68 5.76
C SER A 161 15.12 -6.27 6.08
N LEU A 162 14.84 -5.77 7.29
CA LEU A 162 15.28 -4.46 7.70
C LEU A 162 16.66 -4.48 8.34
N HIS A 163 17.22 -5.65 8.56
CA HIS A 163 18.56 -5.81 9.15
C HIS A 163 19.64 -6.03 8.09
N ASP A 164 19.25 -6.44 6.89
CA ASP A 164 20.18 -6.64 5.80
C ASP A 164 20.41 -5.31 5.06
N ARG A 165 21.67 -5.03 4.76
CA ARG A 165 22.04 -3.81 4.08
C ARG A 165 22.76 -4.11 2.77
#